data_44aa7fde7901764a1c90f7057a09628e
#
_entry.id   44aa7fde7901764a1c90f7057a09628e
#
_cell.length_a   1.000
_cell.length_b   1.000
_cell.length_c   1.000
_cell.angle_alpha   90.00
_cell.angle_beta   90.00
_cell.angle_gamma   90.00
#
_symmetry.space_group_name_H-M   'P 1'
#
loop_
_entity.id
_entity.type
_entity.pdbx_description
1 polymer ?
#
loop_
_entity_poly.entity_id
_entity_poly.type
_entity_poly.pdbx_seq_one_letter_code
_entity_poly.pdbx_strand_id
1 'polypeptide(L)'
;MDLSIESNYPGVVAGVDEAGRGPLAGPVVAAAVIIDQNNLIKGIKDSKKLSKNKREELYVKITQNYVWSIGVVEPKEIDEINILEATKKACVLAVEGLIKEPSVVIVDGNMKFSDKRFVSYIKGDDKSISIAAASIIAKVTRDRIMGLLHQEFPYYFWAKNSGYGTKEHISAIEKYGSSIHHRLSFKLKNTA
;
A
#
# COMPACT_ATOMS: atom_id res chain seq x y z
N MET A 1 -10.47 6.60 16.12
CA MET A 1 -9.06 6.77 15.77
C MET A 1 -8.73 8.22 15.95
N ASP A 2 -7.64 8.52 16.59
CA ASP A 2 -7.20 9.85 16.97
C ASP A 2 -5.70 10.02 16.63
N LEU A 3 -5.08 11.09 17.12
CA LEU A 3 -3.67 11.41 16.93
C LEU A 3 -2.77 10.91 18.09
N SER A 4 -3.22 9.93 18.87
CA SER A 4 -2.51 9.53 20.09
C SER A 4 -1.08 9.02 19.84
N ILE A 5 -0.84 8.37 18.70
CA ILE A 5 0.51 7.93 18.32
C ILE A 5 1.32 9.11 17.79
N GLU A 6 0.76 9.90 16.89
CA GLU A 6 1.43 11.05 16.28
C GLU A 6 1.87 12.07 17.33
N SER A 7 1.03 12.28 18.37
CA SER A 7 1.31 13.23 19.46
C SER A 7 2.46 12.82 20.39
N ASN A 8 2.94 11.58 20.30
CA ASN A 8 4.12 11.14 21.07
C ASN A 8 5.45 11.64 20.48
N TYR A 9 5.40 12.23 19.29
CA TYR A 9 6.60 12.67 18.57
C TYR A 9 6.60 14.18 18.34
N PRO A 10 7.74 14.85 18.59
CA PRO A 10 7.88 16.25 18.23
C PRO A 10 8.02 16.41 16.72
N GLY A 11 7.51 17.53 16.20
CA GLY A 11 7.68 17.90 14.79
C GLY A 11 6.69 17.23 13.84
N VAL A 12 7.11 17.01 12.61
CA VAL A 12 6.25 16.49 11.54
C VAL A 12 6.29 14.97 11.52
N VAL A 13 5.12 14.35 11.65
CA VAL A 13 4.97 12.88 11.61
C VAL A 13 4.29 12.48 10.30
N ALA A 14 4.88 11.52 9.58
CA ALA A 14 4.24 10.85 8.45
C ALA A 14 3.83 9.43 8.83
N GLY A 15 2.61 9.05 8.50
CA GLY A 15 2.15 7.65 8.57
C GLY A 15 2.36 6.95 7.24
N VAL A 16 2.79 5.69 7.28
CA VAL A 16 3.08 4.87 6.08
C VAL A 16 2.40 3.51 6.21
N ASP A 17 1.81 3.06 5.11
CA ASP A 17 1.28 1.70 4.95
C ASP A 17 1.43 1.23 3.50
N GLU A 18 1.35 -0.09 3.27
CA GLU A 18 1.50 -0.69 1.96
C GLU A 18 0.29 -1.52 1.53
N ALA A 19 0.16 -1.71 0.22
CA ALA A 19 -0.78 -2.64 -0.40
C ALA A 19 -0.06 -3.50 -1.44
N GLY A 20 -0.42 -4.79 -1.49
CA GLY A 20 0.05 -5.66 -2.57
C GLY A 20 1.24 -6.54 -2.24
N ARG A 21 1.49 -6.93 -0.98
CA ARG A 21 2.55 -7.89 -0.62
C ARG A 21 2.24 -9.32 -1.06
N GLY A 22 0.99 -9.76 -0.90
CA GLY A 22 0.59 -11.15 -1.13
C GLY A 22 0.18 -11.58 -2.54
N PRO A 23 -0.22 -10.67 -3.47
CA PRO A 23 -0.61 -11.03 -4.83
C PRO A 23 0.49 -11.67 -5.66
N LEU A 24 0.09 -12.53 -6.61
CA LEU A 24 0.96 -13.17 -7.62
C LEU A 24 1.33 -12.23 -8.77
N ALA A 25 0.61 -11.12 -8.92
CA ALA A 25 0.82 -10.15 -10.00
C ALA A 25 0.64 -8.71 -9.52
N GLY A 26 1.27 -7.78 -10.24
CA GLY A 26 1.22 -6.35 -10.00
C GLY A 26 2.23 -5.87 -8.95
N PRO A 27 2.37 -4.54 -8.82
CA PRO A 27 3.36 -3.92 -7.94
C PRO A 27 3.00 -4.06 -6.46
N VAL A 28 3.99 -3.81 -5.59
CA VAL A 28 3.74 -3.35 -4.22
C VAL A 28 3.71 -1.83 -4.23
N VAL A 29 2.71 -1.26 -3.56
CA VAL A 29 2.50 0.18 -3.46
C VAL A 29 2.48 0.57 -1.99
N ALA A 30 3.32 1.50 -1.59
CA ALA A 30 3.25 2.16 -0.30
C ALA A 30 2.76 3.60 -0.47
N ALA A 31 2.17 4.14 0.58
CA ALA A 31 1.83 5.56 0.65
C ALA A 31 2.36 6.16 1.96
N ALA A 32 2.73 7.43 1.91
CA ALA A 32 3.08 8.24 3.06
C ALA A 32 2.11 9.42 3.17
N VAL A 33 1.60 9.70 4.37
CA VAL A 33 0.62 10.76 4.62
C VAL A 33 1.01 11.57 5.86
N ILE A 34 1.03 12.91 5.73
CA ILE A 34 1.15 13.85 6.83
C ILE A 34 -0.22 14.48 7.06
N ILE A 35 -0.80 14.24 8.23
CA ILE A 35 -2.12 14.74 8.60
C ILE A 35 -2.05 16.25 8.95
N ASP A 36 -3.02 17.01 8.48
CA ASP A 36 -3.31 18.33 9.05
C ASP A 36 -4.14 18.16 10.33
N GLN A 37 -3.51 18.43 11.49
CA GLN A 37 -4.13 18.27 12.80
C GLN A 37 -5.31 19.24 13.03
N ASN A 38 -5.35 20.37 12.28
CA ASN A 38 -6.44 21.35 12.37
C ASN A 38 -7.64 20.98 11.48
N ASN A 39 -7.47 19.99 10.58
CA ASN A 39 -8.50 19.56 9.63
C ASN A 39 -8.62 18.04 9.60
N LEU A 40 -9.13 17.43 10.67
CA LEU A 40 -9.26 15.98 10.76
C LEU A 40 -10.45 15.47 9.94
N ILE A 41 -10.16 14.62 8.95
CA ILE A 41 -11.18 13.98 8.11
C ILE A 41 -11.83 12.83 8.89
N LYS A 42 -13.14 12.95 9.11
CA LYS A 42 -13.94 11.92 9.82
C LYS A 42 -14.07 10.64 8.98
N GLY A 43 -14.04 9.51 9.66
CA GLY A 43 -14.29 8.19 9.06
C GLY A 43 -13.05 7.50 8.47
N ILE A 44 -11.86 8.10 8.58
CA ILE A 44 -10.60 7.40 8.27
C ILE A 44 -10.44 6.23 9.25
N LYS A 45 -10.18 5.04 8.73
CA LYS A 45 -9.84 3.81 9.44
C LYS A 45 -9.19 2.83 8.47
N ASP A 46 -8.64 1.72 8.98
CA ASP A 46 -8.04 0.66 8.17
C ASP A 46 -8.85 0.39 6.89
N SER A 47 -8.19 0.45 5.75
CA SER A 47 -8.80 0.33 4.42
C SER A 47 -9.58 -0.97 4.21
N LYS A 48 -9.18 -2.05 4.90
CA LYS A 48 -9.83 -3.37 4.85
C LYS A 48 -11.22 -3.37 5.53
N LYS A 49 -11.45 -2.42 6.46
CA LYS A 49 -12.71 -2.22 7.19
C LYS A 49 -13.69 -1.29 6.46
N LEU A 50 -13.32 -0.79 5.30
CA LEU A 50 -14.11 0.14 4.49
C LEU A 50 -14.66 -0.56 3.24
N SER A 51 -15.88 -0.19 2.82
CA SER A 51 -16.36 -0.53 1.48
C SER A 51 -15.54 0.16 0.40
N LYS A 52 -15.57 -0.37 -0.84
CA LYS A 52 -14.86 0.24 -1.98
C LYS A 52 -15.27 1.71 -2.17
N ASN A 53 -16.57 2.00 -2.17
CA ASN A 53 -17.08 3.36 -2.37
C ASN A 53 -16.59 4.31 -1.26
N LYS A 54 -16.54 3.83 -0.01
CA LYS A 54 -16.07 4.65 1.10
C LYS A 54 -14.57 4.91 1.05
N ARG A 55 -13.78 3.93 0.58
CA ARG A 55 -12.33 4.14 0.32
C ARG A 55 -12.11 5.20 -0.75
N GLU A 56 -12.84 5.13 -1.87
CA GLU A 56 -12.73 6.12 -2.96
C GLU A 56 -13.12 7.54 -2.48
N GLU A 57 -14.21 7.68 -1.71
CA GLU A 57 -14.60 8.96 -1.11
C GLU A 57 -13.50 9.52 -0.22
N LEU A 58 -12.95 8.70 0.66
CA LEU A 58 -11.90 9.11 1.58
C LEU A 58 -10.57 9.37 0.86
N TYR A 59 -10.24 8.60 -0.18
CA TYR A 59 -9.08 8.85 -1.04
C TYR A 59 -9.10 10.28 -1.58
N VAL A 60 -10.23 10.71 -2.16
CA VAL A 60 -10.37 12.08 -2.71
C VAL A 60 -10.19 13.12 -1.60
N LYS A 61 -10.84 12.92 -0.43
CA LYS A 61 -10.71 13.85 0.69
C LYS A 61 -9.27 13.94 1.21
N ILE A 62 -8.59 12.81 1.38
CA ILE A 62 -7.21 12.76 1.87
C ILE A 62 -6.28 13.45 0.87
N THR A 63 -6.38 13.13 -0.42
CA THR A 63 -5.49 13.70 -1.45
C THR A 63 -5.67 15.18 -1.68
N GLN A 64 -6.84 15.74 -1.36
CA GLN A 64 -7.11 17.17 -1.47
C GLN A 64 -6.70 17.98 -0.24
N ASN A 65 -6.60 17.35 0.94
CA ASN A 65 -6.44 18.08 2.20
C ASN A 65 -5.13 17.78 2.94
N TYR A 66 -4.44 16.68 2.61
CA TYR A 66 -3.22 16.27 3.30
C TYR A 66 -2.02 16.22 2.35
N VAL A 67 -0.82 16.36 2.91
CA VAL A 67 0.41 16.09 2.17
C VAL A 67 0.59 14.58 2.09
N TRP A 68 0.76 14.08 0.87
CA TRP A 68 0.90 12.66 0.62
C TRP A 68 1.82 12.38 -0.57
N SER A 69 2.32 11.17 -0.62
CA SER A 69 3.07 10.62 -1.74
C SER A 69 2.93 9.11 -1.79
N ILE A 70 3.34 8.50 -2.90
CA ILE A 70 3.36 7.05 -3.09
C ILE A 70 4.75 6.59 -3.53
N GLY A 71 5.08 5.34 -3.16
CA GLY A 71 6.20 4.60 -3.71
C GLY A 71 5.70 3.31 -4.34
N VAL A 72 6.19 3.00 -5.52
CA VAL A 72 5.79 1.82 -6.29
C VAL A 72 7.03 1.00 -6.62
N VAL A 73 6.97 -0.32 -6.39
CA VAL A 73 8.01 -1.26 -6.82
C VAL A 73 7.38 -2.34 -7.68
N GLU A 74 7.88 -2.47 -8.88
CA GLU A 74 7.33 -3.32 -9.93
C GLU A 74 7.67 -4.81 -9.73
N PRO A 75 6.90 -5.74 -10.33
CA PRO A 75 7.10 -7.18 -10.18
C PRO A 75 8.51 -7.67 -10.46
N LYS A 76 9.15 -7.16 -11.51
CA LYS A 76 10.52 -7.53 -11.86
C LYS A 76 11.49 -7.26 -10.70
N GLU A 77 11.41 -6.09 -10.10
CA GLU A 77 12.27 -5.74 -8.98
C GLU A 77 11.91 -6.51 -7.70
N ILE A 78 10.61 -6.82 -7.48
CA ILE A 78 10.19 -7.70 -6.38
C ILE A 78 10.87 -9.07 -6.51
N ASP A 79 10.97 -9.61 -7.71
CA ASP A 79 11.64 -10.89 -7.97
C ASP A 79 13.16 -10.83 -7.72
N GLU A 80 13.79 -9.67 -7.96
CA GLU A 80 15.22 -9.46 -7.75
C GLU A 80 15.60 -9.31 -6.28
N ILE A 81 14.82 -8.52 -5.50
CA ILE A 81 15.18 -8.14 -4.13
C ILE A 81 14.32 -8.78 -3.03
N ASN A 82 13.34 -9.59 -3.37
CA ASN A 82 12.24 -10.15 -2.58
C ASN A 82 11.20 -9.13 -2.08
N ILE A 83 10.04 -9.66 -1.66
CA ILE A 83 8.88 -8.81 -1.28
C ILE A 83 9.12 -7.96 -0.02
N LEU A 84 9.94 -8.42 0.93
CA LEU A 84 10.21 -7.64 2.14
C LEU A 84 11.03 -6.39 1.81
N GLU A 85 12.12 -6.56 1.07
CA GLU A 85 12.97 -5.44 0.67
C GLU A 85 12.27 -4.51 -0.33
N ALA A 86 11.48 -5.07 -1.27
CA ALA A 86 10.63 -4.29 -2.16
C ALA A 86 9.59 -3.44 -1.40
N THR A 87 8.98 -4.01 -0.34
CA THR A 87 8.05 -3.25 0.52
C THR A 87 8.76 -2.11 1.24
N LYS A 88 9.93 -2.37 1.84
CA LYS A 88 10.73 -1.32 2.48
C LYS A 88 11.13 -0.22 1.49
N LYS A 89 11.56 -0.60 0.30
CA LYS A 89 11.90 0.35 -0.77
C LYS A 89 10.69 1.20 -1.16
N ALA A 90 9.51 0.60 -1.33
CA ALA A 90 8.28 1.34 -1.61
C ALA A 90 7.95 2.34 -0.49
N CYS A 91 8.11 1.95 0.79
CA CYS A 91 7.91 2.86 1.92
C CYS A 91 8.90 4.04 1.89
N VAL A 92 10.18 3.78 1.62
CA VAL A 92 11.21 4.84 1.51
C VAL A 92 10.87 5.79 0.37
N LEU A 93 10.57 5.27 -0.84
CA LEU A 93 10.18 6.09 -1.99
C LEU A 93 8.95 6.95 -1.69
N ALA A 94 7.94 6.40 -0.96
CA ALA A 94 6.77 7.17 -0.56
C ALA A 94 7.15 8.34 0.36
N VAL A 95 8.09 8.15 1.29
CA VAL A 95 8.54 9.22 2.20
C VAL A 95 9.39 10.26 1.45
N GLU A 96 10.30 9.82 0.58
CA GLU A 96 11.16 10.71 -0.22
C GLU A 96 10.35 11.59 -1.20
N GLY A 97 9.19 11.09 -1.67
CA GLY A 97 8.30 11.85 -2.54
C GLY A 97 7.44 12.92 -1.84
N LEU A 98 7.46 13.00 -0.50
CA LEU A 98 6.72 14.03 0.23
C LEU A 98 7.34 15.42 0.01
N ILE A 99 6.48 16.41 -0.28
CA ILE A 99 6.90 17.82 -0.41
C ILE A 99 7.31 18.48 0.92
N LYS A 100 7.03 17.80 2.04
CA LYS A 100 7.37 18.22 3.40
C LYS A 100 8.09 17.08 4.09
N GLU A 101 9.34 17.34 4.51
CA GLU A 101 10.15 16.31 5.16
C GLU A 101 9.63 15.98 6.56
N PRO A 102 9.36 14.69 6.89
CA PRO A 102 8.95 14.28 8.22
C PRO A 102 10.16 14.12 9.16
N SER A 103 9.98 14.51 10.41
CA SER A 103 10.96 14.25 11.50
C SER A 103 10.88 12.79 11.94
N VAL A 104 9.70 12.20 11.87
CA VAL A 104 9.42 10.80 12.25
C VAL A 104 8.46 10.18 11.24
N VAL A 105 8.71 8.92 10.91
CA VAL A 105 7.90 8.11 10.00
C VAL A 105 7.36 6.90 10.78
N ILE A 106 6.07 6.86 11.02
CA ILE A 106 5.41 5.72 11.66
C ILE A 106 4.86 4.78 10.59
N VAL A 107 5.22 3.48 10.68
CA VAL A 107 4.90 2.49 9.63
C VAL A 107 4.07 1.36 10.22
N ASP A 108 3.09 0.85 9.46
CA ASP A 108 2.37 -0.35 9.86
C ASP A 108 3.27 -1.58 9.85
N GLY A 109 3.04 -2.49 10.82
CA GLY A 109 3.74 -3.77 10.90
C GLY A 109 4.96 -3.75 11.80
N ASN A 110 5.98 -4.56 11.44
CA ASN A 110 7.17 -4.81 12.25
C ASN A 110 8.48 -4.76 11.43
N MET A 111 8.45 -4.09 10.28
CA MET A 111 9.62 -3.96 9.42
C MET A 111 10.71 -3.14 10.08
N LYS A 112 11.97 -3.54 9.89
CA LYS A 112 13.14 -2.79 10.36
C LYS A 112 13.75 -2.01 9.21
N PHE A 113 13.98 -0.72 9.43
CA PHE A 113 14.61 0.19 8.48
C PHE A 113 15.99 0.63 9.02
N SER A 114 16.92 0.95 8.12
CA SER A 114 18.23 1.53 8.49
C SER A 114 18.10 3.00 8.90
N ASP A 115 17.16 3.73 8.32
CA ASP A 115 16.86 5.11 8.69
C ASP A 115 16.14 5.14 10.04
N LYS A 116 16.75 5.81 11.03
CA LYS A 116 16.24 5.92 12.41
C LYS A 116 14.94 6.72 12.53
N ARG A 117 14.54 7.46 11.50
CA ARG A 117 13.25 8.16 11.47
C ARG A 117 12.07 7.19 11.43
N PHE A 118 12.28 5.96 10.92
CA PHE A 118 11.23 4.96 10.76
C PHE A 118 10.99 4.17 12.07
N VAL A 119 9.75 4.22 12.54
CA VAL A 119 9.28 3.51 13.73
C VAL A 119 8.09 2.62 13.36
N SER A 120 8.22 1.32 13.53
CA SER A 120 7.17 0.35 13.16
C SER A 120 6.18 0.13 14.30
N TYR A 121 4.89 0.09 13.95
CA TYR A 121 3.78 -0.15 14.86
C TYR A 121 2.94 -1.35 14.42
N ILE A 122 2.92 -2.41 15.21
CA ILE A 122 2.05 -3.56 14.96
C ILE A 122 0.59 -3.14 15.04
N LYS A 123 -0.16 -3.37 13.94
CA LYS A 123 -1.55 -2.91 13.74
C LYS A 123 -1.65 -1.38 13.87
N GLY A 124 -0.71 -0.68 13.25
CA GLY A 124 -0.67 0.77 13.22
C GLY A 124 -1.87 1.36 12.49
N ASP A 125 -2.34 0.68 11.44
CA ASP A 125 -3.53 1.01 10.64
C ASP A 125 -4.85 1.04 11.47
N ASP A 126 -4.87 0.37 12.62
CA ASP A 126 -5.98 0.39 13.60
C ASP A 126 -5.82 1.46 14.69
N LYS A 127 -4.63 2.03 14.85
CA LYS A 127 -4.27 2.89 15.99
C LYS A 127 -3.94 4.32 15.61
N SER A 128 -3.33 4.52 14.44
CA SER A 128 -2.85 5.80 13.94
C SER A 128 -3.70 6.26 12.75
N ILE A 129 -4.18 7.51 12.81
CA ILE A 129 -4.98 8.08 11.72
C ILE A 129 -4.13 8.34 10.46
N SER A 130 -2.83 8.67 10.61
CA SER A 130 -1.94 8.88 9.48
C SER A 130 -1.59 7.58 8.78
N ILE A 131 -1.35 6.47 9.51
CA ILE A 131 -1.15 5.13 8.92
C ILE A 131 -2.44 4.68 8.24
N ALA A 132 -3.61 4.86 8.87
CA ALA A 132 -4.89 4.50 8.27
C ALA A 132 -5.19 5.32 6.99
N ALA A 133 -4.84 6.59 6.96
CA ALA A 133 -4.94 7.41 5.74
C ALA A 133 -4.01 6.88 4.64
N ALA A 134 -2.77 6.51 4.98
CA ALA A 134 -1.82 5.88 4.07
C ALA A 134 -2.35 4.55 3.52
N SER A 135 -2.98 3.70 4.37
CA SER A 135 -3.58 2.42 3.93
C SER A 135 -4.64 2.62 2.84
N ILE A 136 -5.45 3.69 2.96
CA ILE A 136 -6.46 4.04 1.95
C ILE A 136 -5.79 4.46 0.64
N ILE A 137 -4.78 5.35 0.70
CA ILE A 137 -4.07 5.82 -0.49
C ILE A 137 -3.39 4.64 -1.20
N ALA A 138 -2.62 3.84 -0.48
CA ALA A 138 -1.91 2.68 -1.04
C ALA A 138 -2.88 1.69 -1.69
N LYS A 139 -3.99 1.36 -1.00
CA LYS A 139 -4.99 0.40 -1.49
C LYS A 139 -5.72 0.89 -2.74
N VAL A 140 -6.21 2.12 -2.73
CA VAL A 140 -6.95 2.67 -3.88
C VAL A 140 -6.01 2.84 -5.08
N THR A 141 -4.81 3.36 -4.88
CA THR A 141 -3.82 3.51 -5.95
C THR A 141 -3.49 2.17 -6.59
N ARG A 142 -3.21 1.14 -5.77
CA ARG A 142 -2.91 -0.19 -6.28
C ARG A 142 -4.08 -0.82 -7.01
N ASP A 143 -5.31 -0.69 -6.49
CA ASP A 143 -6.50 -1.23 -7.15
C ASP A 143 -6.74 -0.56 -8.52
N ARG A 144 -6.45 0.74 -8.66
CA ARG A 144 -6.51 1.46 -9.94
C ARG A 144 -5.45 0.96 -10.92
N ILE A 145 -4.19 0.75 -10.47
CA ILE A 145 -3.13 0.15 -11.30
C ILE A 145 -3.58 -1.23 -11.81
N MET A 146 -4.08 -2.09 -10.93
CA MET A 146 -4.56 -3.42 -11.33
C MET A 146 -5.76 -3.37 -12.27
N GLY A 147 -6.60 -2.33 -12.17
CA GLY A 147 -7.68 -2.07 -13.10
C GLY A 147 -7.20 -1.70 -14.50
N LEU A 148 -6.15 -0.88 -14.60
CA LEU A 148 -5.51 -0.55 -15.88
C LEU A 148 -4.84 -1.77 -16.50
N LEU A 149 -4.06 -2.53 -15.74
CA LEU A 149 -3.43 -3.76 -16.20
C LEU A 149 -4.45 -4.81 -16.67
N HIS A 150 -5.64 -4.84 -16.06
CA HIS A 150 -6.72 -5.71 -16.51
C HIS A 150 -7.23 -5.36 -17.92
N GLN A 151 -7.16 -4.10 -18.34
CA GLN A 151 -7.58 -3.73 -19.70
C GLN A 151 -6.66 -4.32 -20.77
N GLU A 152 -5.36 -4.45 -20.47
CA GLU A 152 -4.36 -5.07 -21.35
C GLU A 152 -4.38 -6.60 -21.27
N PHE A 153 -4.64 -7.16 -20.08
CA PHE A 153 -4.61 -8.60 -19.78
C PHE A 153 -5.93 -9.07 -19.16
N PRO A 154 -7.09 -8.98 -19.85
CA PRO A 154 -8.42 -9.21 -19.26
C PRO A 154 -8.63 -10.65 -18.76
N TYR A 155 -7.94 -11.61 -19.34
CA TYR A 155 -8.09 -13.03 -19.03
C TYR A 155 -7.50 -13.44 -17.66
N TYR A 156 -6.70 -12.59 -16.97
CA TYR A 156 -6.26 -12.84 -15.59
C TYR A 156 -7.23 -12.29 -14.53
N PHE A 157 -8.29 -11.60 -14.91
CA PHE A 157 -9.35 -11.08 -14.02
C PHE A 157 -8.84 -10.12 -12.92
N TRP A 158 -7.76 -9.36 -13.18
CA TRP A 158 -7.11 -8.51 -12.18
C TRP A 158 -7.99 -7.38 -11.63
N ALA A 159 -8.98 -6.89 -12.39
CA ALA A 159 -9.97 -5.94 -11.86
C ALA A 159 -10.82 -6.53 -10.72
N LYS A 160 -10.99 -7.87 -10.70
CA LYS A 160 -11.76 -8.59 -9.66
C LYS A 160 -10.86 -9.08 -8.53
N ASN A 161 -9.73 -9.70 -8.86
CA ASN A 161 -8.86 -10.38 -7.91
C ASN A 161 -7.65 -9.56 -7.45
N SER A 162 -7.41 -8.38 -8.03
CA SER A 162 -6.26 -7.49 -7.72
C SER A 162 -4.90 -8.23 -7.74
N GLY A 163 -4.77 -9.26 -8.59
CA GLY A 163 -3.56 -10.07 -8.73
C GLY A 163 -3.41 -11.19 -7.69
N TYR A 164 -4.35 -11.38 -6.77
CA TYR A 164 -4.32 -12.50 -5.83
C TYR A 164 -4.58 -13.84 -6.53
N GLY A 165 -3.98 -14.91 -5.99
CA GLY A 165 -4.08 -16.27 -6.52
C GLY A 165 -5.46 -16.91 -6.27
N THR A 166 -6.51 -16.35 -6.85
CA THR A 166 -7.83 -16.99 -6.91
C THR A 166 -7.79 -18.15 -7.89
N LYS A 167 -8.77 -19.06 -7.80
CA LYS A 167 -8.86 -20.19 -8.73
C LYS A 167 -8.88 -19.73 -10.19
N GLU A 168 -9.65 -18.69 -10.51
CA GLU A 168 -9.71 -18.12 -11.86
C GLU A 168 -8.36 -17.59 -12.32
N HIS A 169 -7.60 -16.92 -11.42
CA HIS A 169 -6.28 -16.37 -11.75
C HIS A 169 -5.26 -17.49 -11.98
N ILE A 170 -5.23 -18.51 -11.11
CA ILE A 170 -4.35 -19.67 -11.26
C ILE A 170 -4.64 -20.41 -12.57
N SER A 171 -5.92 -20.73 -12.85
CA SER A 171 -6.32 -21.37 -14.11
C SER A 171 -5.96 -20.52 -15.35
N ALA A 172 -6.00 -19.18 -15.23
CA ALA A 172 -5.56 -18.31 -16.31
C ALA A 172 -4.04 -18.39 -16.52
N ILE A 173 -3.25 -18.44 -15.45
CA ILE A 173 -1.79 -18.63 -15.53
C ILE A 173 -1.45 -19.99 -16.16
N GLU A 174 -2.16 -21.06 -15.78
CA GLU A 174 -1.97 -22.40 -16.38
C GLU A 174 -2.27 -22.42 -17.89
N LYS A 175 -3.30 -21.67 -18.30
CA LYS A 175 -3.75 -21.63 -19.71
C LYS A 175 -2.93 -20.69 -20.58
N TYR A 176 -2.58 -19.53 -20.10
CA TYR A 176 -1.99 -18.44 -20.90
C TYR A 176 -0.51 -18.15 -20.55
N GLY A 177 0.03 -18.83 -19.52
CA GLY A 177 1.34 -18.53 -18.98
C GLY A 177 1.35 -17.33 -18.06
N SER A 178 2.52 -16.96 -17.56
CA SER A 178 2.74 -15.73 -16.80
C SER A 178 3.01 -14.56 -17.74
N SER A 179 2.47 -13.39 -17.44
CA SER A 179 2.80 -12.13 -18.10
C SER A 179 4.00 -11.45 -17.43
N ILE A 180 4.48 -10.35 -18.01
CA ILE A 180 5.54 -9.49 -17.44
C ILE A 180 5.15 -8.85 -16.10
N HIS A 181 3.86 -8.85 -15.75
CA HIS A 181 3.35 -8.32 -14.49
C HIS A 181 3.20 -9.37 -13.39
N HIS A 182 3.52 -10.64 -13.66
CA HIS A 182 3.56 -11.67 -12.63
C HIS A 182 4.89 -11.67 -11.88
N ARG A 183 4.82 -12.07 -10.61
CA ARG A 183 5.99 -12.25 -9.74
C ARG A 183 6.46 -13.69 -9.82
N LEU A 184 7.49 -13.94 -10.61
CA LEU A 184 7.96 -15.28 -10.91
C LEU A 184 8.61 -15.98 -9.70
N SER A 185 9.10 -15.20 -8.72
CA SER A 185 9.63 -15.72 -7.46
C SER A 185 8.54 -16.21 -6.48
N PHE A 186 7.25 -15.88 -6.74
CA PHE A 186 6.15 -16.31 -5.88
C PHE A 186 5.69 -17.72 -6.27
N LYS A 187 5.68 -18.63 -5.28
CA LYS A 187 5.17 -19.98 -5.50
C LYS A 187 3.65 -20.00 -5.60
N LEU A 188 3.12 -20.60 -6.65
CA LEU A 188 1.72 -20.98 -6.70
C LEU A 188 1.45 -21.96 -5.56
N LYS A 189 0.55 -21.65 -4.66
CA LYS A 189 0.08 -22.66 -3.69
C LYS A 189 -0.68 -23.71 -4.48
N ASN A 190 -0.17 -24.95 -4.50
CA ASN A 190 -0.93 -26.06 -5.02
C ASN A 190 -2.26 -26.10 -4.26
N THR A 191 -3.36 -25.78 -4.95
CA THR A 191 -4.71 -26.07 -4.46
C THR A 191 -4.94 -27.57 -4.68
N ALA A 192 -4.45 -28.37 -3.69
CA ALA A 192 -4.91 -29.75 -3.58
C ALA A 192 -6.41 -29.74 -3.21
#